data_ee25598fb6a5912065ab17d044294db2
#
_entry.id   ee25598fb6a5912065ab17d044294db2
#
_cell.length_a   1.000
_cell.length_b   1.000
_cell.length_c   1.000
_cell.angle_alpha   90.00
_cell.angle_beta   90.00
_cell.angle_gamma   90.00
#
_symmetry.space_group_name_H-M   'P 1'
#
loop_
_entity.id
_entity.type
_entity.pdbx_description
1 polymer ?
#
loop_
_entity_poly.entity_id
_entity_poly.type
_entity_poly.pdbx_seq_one_letter_code
_entity_poly.pdbx_strand_id
1 'polypeptide(L)'
;MTEPLKVLIVEDEALLAMELESLVEEAGHSVVGWATSSAQAKSMVESTDADIAFVDIHLTDGPTGVEVAEYIGEKKNSMVVFMTANPKRIPEHFAGAIGVIAKPYTMNGLTSALRYLQEGVRRPPPVSTRPAGFTLSPAFAAVWAPAA
;
A
#
# COMPACT_ATOMS: atom_id res chain seq x y z
N MET A 1 -16.06 3.96 -15.43
CA MET A 1 -15.31 4.58 -14.33
C MET A 1 -14.82 3.52 -13.37
N THR A 2 -13.60 3.69 -12.87
CA THR A 2 -13.03 2.73 -11.91
C THR A 2 -13.47 3.10 -10.50
N GLU A 3 -13.91 2.11 -9.76
CA GLU A 3 -14.41 2.33 -8.39
C GLU A 3 -13.30 2.79 -7.45
N PRO A 4 -13.57 3.78 -6.56
CA PRO A 4 -12.59 4.19 -5.56
C PRO A 4 -12.16 3.08 -4.63
N LEU A 5 -10.97 3.22 -4.07
CA LEU A 5 -10.41 2.27 -3.11
C LEU A 5 -10.73 2.68 -1.68
N LYS A 6 -10.88 1.69 -0.82
CA LYS A 6 -10.92 1.88 0.63
C LYS A 6 -9.53 1.58 1.14
N VAL A 7 -8.91 2.54 1.79
CA VAL A 7 -7.48 2.52 2.13
C VAL A 7 -7.27 2.47 3.64
N LEU A 8 -6.44 1.54 4.09
CA LEU A 8 -5.93 1.49 5.45
C LEU A 8 -4.52 2.06 5.45
N ILE A 9 -4.23 2.97 6.38
CA ILE A 9 -2.89 3.56 6.53
C ILE A 9 -2.24 2.99 7.80
N VAL A 10 -1.04 2.42 7.65
CA VAL A 10 -0.26 1.88 8.77
C VAL A 10 1.06 2.64 8.81
N GLU A 11 1.12 3.67 9.65
CA GLU A 11 2.21 4.63 9.73
C GLU A 11 2.27 5.22 11.15
N ASP A 12 3.44 5.25 11.77
CA ASP A 12 3.56 5.75 13.14
C ASP A 12 3.80 7.25 13.23
N GLU A 13 4.23 7.89 12.14
CA GLU A 13 4.43 9.34 12.13
C GLU A 13 3.15 10.06 11.72
N ALA A 14 2.57 10.82 12.66
CA ALA A 14 1.28 11.47 12.45
C ALA A 14 1.26 12.40 11.23
N LEU A 15 2.31 13.20 11.04
CA LEU A 15 2.36 14.13 9.91
C LEU A 15 2.36 13.41 8.57
N LEU A 16 3.10 12.30 8.47
CA LEU A 16 3.14 11.51 7.25
C LEU A 16 1.81 10.82 6.99
N ALA A 17 1.17 10.31 8.04
CA ALA A 17 -0.14 9.68 7.92
C ALA A 17 -1.19 10.67 7.47
N MET A 18 -1.20 11.88 8.03
CA MET A 18 -2.16 12.94 7.66
C MET A 18 -1.95 13.40 6.23
N GLU A 19 -0.70 13.54 5.80
CA GLU A 19 -0.37 13.92 4.43
C GLU A 19 -0.86 12.85 3.45
N LEU A 20 -0.60 11.59 3.76
CA LEU A 20 -1.03 10.46 2.93
C LEU A 20 -2.56 10.40 2.86
N GLU A 21 -3.25 10.56 3.98
CA GLU A 21 -4.70 10.60 4.03
C GLU A 21 -5.26 11.69 3.11
N SER A 22 -4.69 12.89 3.19
CA SER A 22 -5.12 14.01 2.36
C SER A 22 -4.97 13.70 0.88
N LEU A 23 -3.84 13.15 0.48
CA LEU A 23 -3.58 12.81 -0.92
C LEU A 23 -4.49 11.69 -1.43
N VAL A 24 -4.75 10.70 -0.58
CA VAL A 24 -5.66 9.60 -0.89
C VAL A 24 -7.07 10.12 -1.12
N GLU A 25 -7.53 11.00 -0.24
CA GLU A 25 -8.87 11.59 -0.35
C GLU A 25 -9.01 12.53 -1.54
N GLU A 26 -7.98 13.33 -1.83
CA GLU A 26 -7.97 14.17 -3.03
C GLU A 26 -8.06 13.37 -4.32
N ALA A 27 -7.51 12.17 -4.32
CA ALA A 27 -7.58 11.27 -5.47
C ALA A 27 -8.94 10.56 -5.60
N GLY A 28 -9.85 10.81 -4.66
CA GLY A 28 -11.21 10.26 -4.70
C GLY A 28 -11.40 8.97 -3.94
N HIS A 29 -10.39 8.52 -3.19
CA HIS A 29 -10.47 7.30 -2.38
C HIS A 29 -10.85 7.62 -0.94
N SER A 30 -11.20 6.59 -0.16
CA SER A 30 -11.58 6.74 1.26
C SER A 30 -10.51 6.13 2.15
N VAL A 31 -10.21 6.79 3.26
CA VAL A 31 -9.35 6.20 4.30
C VAL A 31 -10.26 5.61 5.37
N VAL A 32 -10.16 4.30 5.59
CA VAL A 32 -11.04 3.57 6.53
C VAL A 32 -10.41 3.36 7.90
N GLY A 33 -9.12 3.66 8.04
CA GLY A 33 -8.44 3.57 9.33
C GLY A 33 -7.00 4.01 9.24
N TRP A 34 -6.45 4.33 10.42
CA TRP A 34 -5.03 4.66 10.58
C TRP A 34 -4.52 3.94 11.81
N ALA A 35 -3.49 3.12 11.62
CA ALA A 35 -2.84 2.37 12.69
C ALA A 35 -1.39 2.82 12.83
N THR A 36 -0.88 2.85 14.06
CA THR A 36 0.51 3.25 14.36
C THR A 36 1.37 2.08 14.79
N SER A 37 0.77 0.91 15.04
CA SER A 37 1.46 -0.28 15.50
C SER A 37 0.93 -1.51 14.76
N SER A 38 1.67 -2.62 14.83
CA SER A 38 1.23 -3.87 14.25
C SER A 38 -0.05 -4.39 14.93
N ALA A 39 -0.15 -4.22 16.24
CA ALA A 39 -1.33 -4.65 16.99
C ALA A 39 -2.60 -3.90 16.53
N GLN A 40 -2.50 -2.56 16.40
CA GLN A 40 -3.62 -1.77 15.89
C GLN A 40 -3.96 -2.13 14.44
N ALA A 41 -2.94 -2.34 13.61
CA ALA A 41 -3.15 -2.68 12.21
C ALA A 41 -3.92 -4.00 12.08
N LYS A 42 -3.52 -5.02 12.82
CA LYS A 42 -4.20 -6.31 12.81
C LYS A 42 -5.66 -6.20 13.25
N SER A 43 -5.90 -5.42 14.30
CA SER A 43 -7.26 -5.16 14.77
C SER A 43 -8.10 -4.46 13.71
N MET A 44 -7.55 -3.46 13.03
CA MET A 44 -8.26 -2.74 11.98
C MET A 44 -8.53 -3.59 10.74
N VAL A 45 -7.63 -4.50 10.40
CA VAL A 45 -7.87 -5.45 9.30
C VAL A 45 -9.12 -6.29 9.57
N GLU A 46 -9.31 -6.69 10.83
CA GLU A 46 -10.49 -7.46 11.23
C GLU A 46 -11.78 -6.64 11.23
N SER A 47 -11.68 -5.35 11.54
CA SER A 47 -12.86 -4.49 11.75
C SER A 47 -13.20 -3.58 10.58
N THR A 48 -12.35 -3.50 9.54
CA THR A 48 -12.59 -2.67 8.37
C THR A 48 -12.59 -3.51 7.11
N ASP A 49 -13.08 -2.92 6.02
CA ASP A 49 -13.19 -3.60 4.73
C ASP A 49 -12.27 -2.89 3.72
N ALA A 50 -10.99 -2.78 4.07
CA ALA A 50 -10.02 -2.11 3.22
C ALA A 50 -9.70 -2.93 1.97
N ASP A 51 -9.60 -2.25 0.83
CA ASP A 51 -9.15 -2.87 -0.42
C ASP A 51 -7.63 -2.97 -0.46
N ILE A 52 -6.96 -1.98 0.14
CA ILE A 52 -5.50 -1.86 0.11
C ILE A 52 -5.02 -1.22 1.40
N ALA A 53 -3.85 -1.66 1.86
CA ALA A 53 -3.18 -1.08 3.01
C ALA A 53 -1.82 -0.53 2.57
N PHE A 54 -1.54 0.72 2.93
CA PHE A 54 -0.20 1.30 2.80
C PHE A 54 0.51 1.10 4.14
N VAL A 55 1.62 0.37 4.14
CA VAL A 55 2.26 -0.10 5.36
C VAL A 55 3.72 0.36 5.41
N ASP A 56 4.07 1.16 6.43
CA ASP A 56 5.45 1.44 6.75
C ASP A 56 6.06 0.23 7.47
N ILE A 57 7.34 0.00 7.26
CA ILE A 57 8.05 -1.12 7.89
C ILE A 57 8.28 -0.84 9.37
N HIS A 58 8.69 0.39 9.72
CA HIS A 58 8.95 0.77 11.12
C HIS A 58 7.73 1.40 11.75
N LEU A 59 7.22 0.77 12.79
CA LEU A 59 6.03 1.20 13.51
C LEU A 59 6.39 1.41 15.00
N THR A 60 5.43 1.83 15.83
CA THR A 60 5.71 2.11 17.24
C THR A 60 6.20 0.88 18.00
N ASP A 61 5.81 -0.32 17.57
CA ASP A 61 6.22 -1.57 18.19
C ASP A 61 7.38 -2.26 17.47
N GLY A 62 8.12 -1.52 16.64
CA GLY A 62 9.35 -2.00 16.02
C GLY A 62 9.24 -2.17 14.50
N PRO A 63 10.16 -2.93 13.87
CA PRO A 63 10.12 -3.17 12.42
C PRO A 63 9.07 -4.22 12.08
N THR A 64 7.82 -3.99 12.45
CA THR A 64 6.73 -4.95 12.40
C THR A 64 5.85 -4.83 11.17
N GLY A 65 6.16 -3.89 10.25
CA GLY A 65 5.36 -3.71 9.05
C GLY A 65 5.30 -4.95 8.17
N VAL A 66 6.40 -5.71 8.08
CA VAL A 66 6.43 -6.97 7.33
C VAL A 66 5.46 -7.99 7.94
N GLU A 67 5.41 -8.05 9.27
CA GLU A 67 4.46 -8.91 9.98
C GLU A 67 3.01 -8.54 9.70
N VAL A 68 2.73 -7.22 9.60
CA VAL A 68 1.40 -6.74 9.21
C VAL A 68 1.04 -7.23 7.81
N ALA A 69 1.97 -7.12 6.86
CA ALA A 69 1.73 -7.57 5.49
C ALA A 69 1.45 -9.07 5.44
N GLU A 70 2.19 -9.86 6.19
CA GLU A 70 1.98 -11.30 6.28
C GLU A 70 0.60 -11.64 6.85
N TYR A 71 0.20 -10.92 7.90
CA TYR A 71 -1.11 -11.09 8.51
C TYR A 71 -2.24 -10.79 7.51
N ILE A 72 -2.12 -9.67 6.79
CA ILE A 72 -3.10 -9.30 5.76
C ILE A 72 -3.17 -10.37 4.67
N GLY A 73 -2.02 -10.88 4.25
CA GLY A 73 -1.93 -11.93 3.25
C GLY A 73 -2.65 -13.21 3.67
N GLU A 74 -2.58 -13.56 4.94
CA GLU A 74 -3.30 -14.73 5.47
C GLU A 74 -4.81 -14.55 5.45
N LYS A 75 -5.28 -13.33 5.68
CA LYS A 75 -6.72 -13.01 5.65
C LYS A 75 -7.25 -12.89 4.23
N LYS A 76 -6.39 -12.58 3.25
CA LYS A 76 -6.68 -12.54 1.81
C LYS A 76 -7.76 -11.55 1.37
N ASN A 77 -8.10 -10.57 2.18
CA ASN A 77 -9.16 -9.61 1.84
C ASN A 77 -8.66 -8.20 1.53
N SER A 78 -7.36 -7.96 1.62
CA SER A 78 -6.76 -6.68 1.29
C SER A 78 -5.43 -6.89 0.60
N MET A 79 -5.01 -5.92 -0.20
CA MET A 79 -3.69 -5.90 -0.81
C MET A 79 -2.79 -4.96 -0.02
N VAL A 80 -1.48 -5.18 -0.08
CA VAL A 80 -0.51 -4.40 0.69
C VAL A 80 0.47 -3.71 -0.26
N VAL A 81 0.77 -2.44 0.04
CA VAL A 81 1.88 -1.71 -0.57
C VAL A 81 2.75 -1.19 0.57
N PHE A 82 4.01 -1.56 0.56
CA PHE A 82 4.96 -1.01 1.52
C PHE A 82 5.35 0.42 1.15
N MET A 83 5.62 1.23 2.17
CA MET A 83 6.15 2.58 2.01
C MET A 83 7.34 2.70 2.94
N THR A 84 8.54 2.85 2.39
CA THR A 84 9.76 2.85 3.21
C THR A 84 10.88 3.68 2.59
N ALA A 85 11.69 4.28 3.46
CA ALA A 85 12.94 4.92 3.05
C ALA A 85 14.05 3.89 2.81
N ASN A 86 13.84 2.63 3.19
CA ASN A 86 14.83 1.58 3.06
C ASN A 86 14.24 0.32 2.41
N PRO A 87 14.07 0.32 1.07
CA PRO A 87 13.51 -0.85 0.38
C PRO A 87 14.29 -2.15 0.55
N LYS A 88 15.55 -2.07 0.94
CA LYS A 88 16.39 -3.26 1.17
C LYS A 88 15.93 -4.09 2.36
N ARG A 89 15.11 -3.53 3.24
CA ARG A 89 14.56 -4.26 4.39
C ARG A 89 13.36 -5.14 4.04
N ILE A 90 12.86 -4.99 2.82
CA ILE A 90 11.73 -5.80 2.35
C ILE A 90 12.26 -7.18 1.93
N PRO A 91 11.62 -8.29 2.36
CA PRO A 91 12.00 -9.62 1.91
C PRO A 91 11.87 -9.76 0.38
N GLU A 92 12.62 -10.69 -0.21
CA GLU A 92 12.58 -10.92 -1.67
C GLU A 92 11.18 -11.21 -2.20
N HIS A 93 10.37 -11.93 -1.43
CA HIS A 93 9.00 -12.27 -1.83
C HIS A 93 8.00 -11.17 -1.43
N PHE A 94 8.46 -10.03 -0.94
CA PHE A 94 7.65 -8.88 -0.54
C PHE A 94 6.57 -9.21 0.50
N ALA A 95 6.71 -10.30 1.24
CA ALA A 95 5.70 -10.76 2.22
C ALA A 95 4.28 -10.77 1.64
N GLY A 96 4.15 -11.05 0.35
CA GLY A 96 2.87 -11.06 -0.35
C GLY A 96 2.36 -9.71 -0.82
N ALA A 97 3.09 -8.61 -0.58
CA ALA A 97 2.67 -7.27 -0.99
C ALA A 97 2.77 -7.11 -2.52
N ILE A 98 1.97 -6.16 -3.04
CA ILE A 98 2.01 -5.78 -4.46
C ILE A 98 3.38 -5.20 -4.81
N GLY A 99 3.91 -4.35 -3.95
CA GLY A 99 5.16 -3.66 -4.21
C GLY A 99 5.49 -2.65 -3.14
N VAL A 100 6.38 -1.71 -3.47
CA VAL A 100 6.86 -0.71 -2.53
C VAL A 100 6.94 0.67 -3.18
N ILE A 101 6.50 1.69 -2.42
CA ILE A 101 6.70 3.11 -2.76
C ILE A 101 7.86 3.60 -1.91
N ALA A 102 8.94 4.08 -2.57
CA ALA A 102 10.11 4.59 -1.86
C ALA A 102 9.81 5.96 -1.25
N LYS A 103 10.27 6.17 -0.03
CA LYS A 103 10.22 7.47 0.64
C LYS A 103 11.57 8.18 0.46
N PRO A 104 11.60 9.50 0.31
CA PRO A 104 10.44 10.39 0.18
C PRO A 104 9.78 10.28 -1.19
N TYR A 105 8.47 10.40 -1.23
CA TYR A 105 7.74 10.44 -2.50
C TYR A 105 7.26 11.87 -2.77
N THR A 106 6.98 12.17 -4.05
CA THR A 106 6.38 13.45 -4.44
C THR A 106 4.86 13.30 -4.47
N MET A 107 4.15 14.43 -4.43
CA MET A 107 2.69 14.44 -4.59
C MET A 107 2.29 13.79 -5.92
N ASN A 108 2.97 14.18 -7.01
CA ASN A 108 2.69 13.63 -8.34
C ASN A 108 3.01 12.13 -8.40
N GLY A 109 4.10 11.72 -7.78
CA GLY A 109 4.48 10.31 -7.73
C GLY A 109 3.44 9.47 -6.99
N LEU A 110 2.97 9.96 -5.85
CA LEU A 110 1.93 9.25 -5.09
C LEU A 110 0.60 9.23 -5.83
N THR A 111 0.20 10.35 -6.42
CA THR A 111 -1.04 10.42 -7.21
C THR A 111 -1.01 9.43 -8.38
N SER A 112 0.13 9.36 -9.07
CA SER A 112 0.31 8.41 -10.17
C SER A 112 0.27 6.96 -9.66
N ALA A 113 0.87 6.70 -8.50
CA ALA A 113 0.85 5.38 -7.90
C ALA A 113 -0.58 4.97 -7.51
N LEU A 114 -1.35 5.89 -6.94
CA LEU A 114 -2.75 5.61 -6.58
C LEU A 114 -3.58 5.25 -7.81
N ARG A 115 -3.39 5.96 -8.92
CA ARG A 115 -4.09 5.65 -10.16
C ARG A 115 -3.70 4.26 -10.67
N TYR A 116 -2.41 3.97 -10.71
CA TYR A 116 -1.89 2.68 -11.15
C TYR A 116 -2.44 1.54 -10.29
N LEU A 117 -2.43 1.73 -8.95
CA LEU A 117 -2.93 0.75 -8.00
C LEU A 117 -4.44 0.56 -8.12
N GLN A 118 -5.20 1.64 -8.30
CA GLN A 118 -6.65 1.54 -8.49
C GLN A 118 -6.97 0.68 -9.70
N GLU A 119 -6.30 0.93 -10.82
CA GLU A 119 -6.49 0.14 -12.03
C GLU A 119 -6.15 -1.32 -11.80
N GLY A 120 -5.02 -1.59 -11.16
CA GLY A 120 -4.57 -2.95 -10.91
C GLY A 120 -5.45 -3.72 -9.96
N VAL A 121 -5.97 -3.06 -8.93
CA VAL A 121 -6.86 -3.71 -7.95
C VAL A 121 -8.24 -3.96 -8.57
N ARG A 122 -8.77 -3.00 -9.31
CA ARG A 122 -10.13 -3.09 -9.85
C ARG A 122 -10.21 -3.83 -11.19
N ARG A 123 -9.24 -3.62 -12.07
CA ARG A 123 -9.22 -4.21 -13.43
C ARG A 123 -7.80 -4.53 -13.85
N PRO A 124 -7.18 -5.58 -13.27
CA PRO A 124 -5.81 -5.93 -13.68
C PRO A 124 -5.76 -6.42 -15.13
N PRO A 125 -4.66 -6.17 -15.87
CA PRO A 125 -3.52 -5.37 -15.41
C PRO A 125 -3.78 -3.87 -15.54
N PRO A 126 -3.00 -3.02 -14.80
CA PRO A 126 -3.13 -1.57 -14.94
C PRO A 126 -2.82 -1.12 -16.37
N VAL A 127 -3.53 -0.10 -16.84
CA VAL A 127 -3.30 0.46 -18.18
C VAL A 127 -2.37 1.66 -18.17
N SER A 128 -2.30 2.39 -17.05
CA SER A 128 -1.38 3.51 -16.91
C SER A 128 0.06 3.02 -16.71
N THR A 129 1.02 3.91 -17.00
CA THR A 129 2.44 3.58 -16.83
C THR A 129 2.78 3.50 -15.34
N ARG A 130 3.57 2.48 -14.96
CA ARG A 130 4.03 2.34 -13.59
C ARG A 130 4.90 3.55 -13.22
N PRO A 131 4.61 4.23 -12.09
CA PRO A 131 5.41 5.39 -11.66
C PRO A 131 6.84 4.99 -11.30
N ALA A 132 7.78 5.92 -11.49
CA ALA A 132 9.20 5.68 -11.23
C ALA A 132 9.49 5.32 -9.76
N GLY A 133 8.75 5.88 -8.82
CA GLY A 133 8.95 5.62 -7.38
C GLY A 133 8.30 4.35 -6.86
N PHE A 134 7.66 3.57 -7.73
CA PHE A 134 6.94 2.37 -7.34
C PHE A 134 7.58 1.13 -7.96
N THR A 135 7.97 0.18 -7.12
CA THR A 135 8.56 -1.09 -7.55
C THR A 135 7.57 -2.22 -7.28
N LEU A 136 7.22 -2.97 -8.32
CA LEU A 136 6.36 -4.16 -8.17
C LEU A 136 7.16 -5.33 -7.60
N SER A 137 6.49 -6.16 -6.80
CA SER A 137 7.04 -7.43 -6.39
C SER A 137 7.19 -8.34 -7.63
N PRO A 138 8.09 -9.33 -7.60
CA PRO A 138 8.22 -10.26 -8.73
C PRO A 138 6.91 -10.95 -9.10
N ALA A 139 6.12 -11.36 -8.11
CA ALA A 139 4.84 -12.03 -8.36
C ALA A 139 3.85 -11.11 -9.08
N PHE A 140 3.73 -9.85 -8.64
CA PHE A 140 2.82 -8.90 -9.28
C PHE A 140 3.37 -8.37 -10.59
N ALA A 141 4.68 -8.30 -10.75
CA ALA A 141 5.28 -7.93 -12.04
C ALA A 141 4.85 -8.92 -13.13
N ALA A 142 4.74 -10.20 -12.79
CA ALA A 142 4.30 -11.22 -13.75
C ALA A 142 2.80 -11.08 -14.09
N VAL A 143 1.97 -10.73 -13.08
CA VAL A 143 0.50 -10.66 -13.25
C VAL A 143 0.06 -9.33 -13.85
N TRP A 144 0.73 -8.24 -13.49
CA TRP A 144 0.37 -6.89 -13.91
C TRP A 144 1.21 -6.38 -15.09
N ALA A 145 1.99 -7.24 -15.70
CA ALA A 145 2.74 -6.86 -16.90
C ALA A 145 1.77 -6.48 -18.02
N PRO A 146 2.07 -5.44 -18.82
CA PRO A 146 1.21 -5.09 -19.92
C PRO A 146 1.20 -6.22 -20.94
N ALA A 147 0.05 -6.42 -21.60
CA ALA A 147 -0.06 -7.39 -22.68
C ALA A 147 0.90 -6.98 -23.81
N ALA A 148 1.67 -7.94 -24.30
CA ALA A 148 2.64 -7.70 -25.36
C ALA A 148 1.93 -7.36 -26.69
#